data_9962b66a523dbc46b1d0b6cb0e342c35
#
_entry.id   9962b66a523dbc46b1d0b6cb0e342c35
#
_cell.length_a   1.000
_cell.length_b   1.000
_cell.length_c   1.000
_cell.angle_alpha   90.00
_cell.angle_beta   90.00
_cell.angle_gamma   90.00
#
_symmetry.space_group_name_H-M   'P 1'
#
loop_
_entity.id
_entity.type
_entity.pdbx_description
1 polymer ?
#
loop_
_entity_poly.entity_id
_entity_poly.type
_entity_poly.pdbx_seq_one_letter_code
_entity_poly.pdbx_strand_id
1 'polypeptide(L)'
;RFLTKQDVDAFTMAKPLFMPRADGVSALVNSAALRLAGITKATPDPEGGRFDRNEDGEPTGYVLGNAMKPFRTILPDDTDDYLKDNLIQGLKANAAMGWTQTQDAGMSYRLVDLLKTIHQEGRMTHRVYVAVPVSEAMERFKRGREKTDDDFLDVRGIKVFIDGTLGSRGAALIDNYADSDHNGFMGRTPKSTLMPILHQALTDGVQIETHVIGDRAVRSLLDWYDEAFNATSR
;
A
#
# COMPACT_ATOMS: atom_id res chain seq x y z
N ARG A 1 21.58 11.99 -0.28
CA ARG A 1 21.43 10.90 0.70
C ARG A 1 19.99 10.82 1.18
N PHE A 2 19.58 9.67 1.66
CA PHE A 2 18.32 9.57 2.41
C PHE A 2 18.46 10.24 3.79
N LEU A 3 17.34 10.79 4.28
CA LEU A 3 17.26 11.28 5.66
C LEU A 3 17.29 10.09 6.63
N THR A 4 17.85 10.31 7.81
CA THR A 4 17.98 9.32 8.87
C THR A 4 17.30 9.81 10.15
N LYS A 5 17.17 8.93 11.15
CA LYS A 5 16.64 9.30 12.47
C LYS A 5 17.39 10.47 13.10
N GLN A 6 18.71 10.59 12.87
CA GLN A 6 19.52 11.70 13.39
C GLN A 6 19.07 13.06 12.85
N ASP A 7 18.61 13.11 11.60
CA ASP A 7 18.13 14.36 10.98
C ASP A 7 16.85 14.89 11.64
N VAL A 8 16.07 14.03 12.32
CA VAL A 8 14.76 14.38 12.93
C VAL A 8 14.72 14.26 14.45
N ASP A 9 15.61 13.50 15.08
CA ASP A 9 15.64 13.30 16.54
C ASP A 9 15.80 14.60 17.29
N ALA A 10 16.61 15.53 16.78
CA ALA A 10 16.85 16.84 17.38
C ALA A 10 15.58 17.71 17.48
N PHE A 11 14.63 17.54 16.57
CA PHE A 11 13.40 18.35 16.52
C PHE A 11 12.20 17.66 17.19
N THR A 12 12.19 16.32 17.22
CA THR A 12 11.04 15.55 17.70
C THR A 12 11.13 15.17 19.16
N MET A 13 12.30 15.35 19.76
CA MET A 13 12.57 15.03 21.15
C MET A 13 12.22 13.58 21.49
N ALA A 14 11.37 13.35 22.49
CA ALA A 14 10.89 12.03 22.91
C ALA A 14 9.62 11.56 22.19
N LYS A 15 9.00 12.40 21.36
CA LYS A 15 7.74 12.03 20.66
C LYS A 15 8.04 11.10 19.48
N PRO A 16 7.32 9.96 19.35
CA PRO A 16 7.46 9.11 18.18
C PRO A 16 7.07 9.86 16.90
N LEU A 17 7.91 9.72 15.86
CA LEU A 17 7.65 10.26 14.53
C LEU A 17 7.54 9.12 13.52
N PHE A 18 6.47 9.11 12.74
CA PHE A 18 6.32 8.31 11.53
C PHE A 18 5.96 9.23 10.38
N MET A 19 6.86 9.39 9.41
CA MET A 19 6.71 10.30 8.28
C MET A 19 6.77 9.53 6.98
N PRO A 20 5.60 9.14 6.40
CA PRO A 20 5.56 8.49 5.10
C PRO A 20 6.09 9.41 4.01
N ARG A 21 6.82 8.83 3.06
CA ARG A 21 7.23 9.54 1.84
C ARG A 21 6.09 9.56 0.82
N ALA A 22 6.18 10.50 -0.12
CA ALA A 22 5.22 10.64 -1.21
C ALA A 22 5.10 9.38 -2.10
N ASP A 23 6.10 8.50 -2.09
CA ASP A 23 6.07 7.23 -2.82
C ASP A 23 5.12 6.18 -2.19
N GLY A 24 4.63 6.42 -0.97
CA GLY A 24 3.71 5.53 -0.24
C GLY A 24 4.30 4.17 0.20
N VAL A 25 5.56 3.88 -0.18
CA VAL A 25 6.23 2.58 0.07
C VAL A 25 7.44 2.69 0.97
N SER A 26 7.77 3.89 1.43
CA SER A 26 8.84 4.13 2.41
C SER A 26 8.45 5.20 3.41
N ALA A 27 9.13 5.24 4.55
CA ALA A 27 8.93 6.24 5.59
C ALA A 27 10.23 6.53 6.34
N LEU A 28 10.30 7.71 6.96
CA LEU A 28 11.28 8.06 7.97
C LEU A 28 10.64 7.95 9.35
N VAL A 29 11.30 7.26 10.26
CA VAL A 29 10.92 7.15 11.67
C VAL A 29 12.08 7.62 12.55
N ASN A 30 11.76 8.20 13.70
CA ASN A 30 12.77 8.64 14.65
C ASN A 30 13.13 7.53 15.68
N SER A 31 14.12 7.81 16.51
CA SER A 31 14.56 6.87 17.56
C SER A 31 13.45 6.53 18.56
N ALA A 32 12.54 7.47 18.86
CA ALA A 32 11.42 7.21 19.74
C ALA A 32 10.40 6.21 19.12
N ALA A 33 10.12 6.34 17.83
CA ALA A 33 9.26 5.40 17.11
C ALA A 33 9.89 4.00 17.01
N LEU A 34 11.22 3.91 16.73
CA LEU A 34 11.94 2.63 16.71
C LEU A 34 11.83 1.92 18.07
N ARG A 35 12.06 2.63 19.17
CA ARG A 35 11.92 2.06 20.53
C ARG A 35 10.49 1.61 20.81
N LEU A 36 9.49 2.43 20.47
CA LEU A 36 8.07 2.10 20.69
C LEU A 36 7.63 0.87 19.90
N ALA A 37 8.14 0.71 18.67
CA ALA A 37 7.88 -0.45 17.83
C ALA A 37 8.74 -1.69 18.18
N GLY A 38 9.67 -1.58 19.13
CA GLY A 38 10.59 -2.67 19.50
C GLY A 38 11.62 -3.03 18.44
N ILE A 39 11.92 -2.11 17.51
CA ILE A 39 12.85 -2.35 16.41
C ILE A 39 14.29 -2.04 16.85
N THR A 40 15.16 -3.03 16.71
CA THR A 40 16.57 -2.97 17.09
C THR A 40 17.46 -3.52 15.96
N LYS A 41 18.77 -3.50 16.15
CA LYS A 41 19.69 -4.13 15.20
C LYS A 41 19.52 -5.65 15.07
N ALA A 42 18.94 -6.29 16.08
CA ALA A 42 18.67 -7.74 16.06
C ALA A 42 17.33 -8.07 15.36
N THR A 43 16.49 -7.08 15.07
CA THR A 43 15.19 -7.29 14.40
C THR A 43 15.44 -7.68 12.95
N PRO A 44 14.99 -8.85 12.46
CA PRO A 44 15.15 -9.24 11.06
C PRO A 44 14.30 -8.37 10.14
N ASP A 45 14.72 -8.26 8.90
CA ASP A 45 13.90 -7.65 7.86
C ASP A 45 12.69 -8.55 7.56
N PRO A 46 11.48 -8.00 7.48
CA PRO A 46 10.31 -8.77 7.09
C PRO A 46 10.31 -9.08 5.59
N GLU A 47 9.67 -10.16 5.20
CA GLU A 47 9.43 -10.42 3.78
C GLU A 47 8.73 -9.22 3.12
N GLY A 48 9.24 -8.78 1.96
CA GLY A 48 8.71 -7.61 1.25
C GLY A 48 8.99 -6.27 1.92
N GLY A 49 9.98 -6.20 2.81
CA GLY A 49 10.39 -4.94 3.45
C GLY A 49 11.81 -4.97 4.00
N ARG A 50 12.30 -3.79 4.37
CA ARG A 50 13.67 -3.64 4.89
C ARG A 50 13.71 -2.51 5.92
N PHE A 51 14.44 -2.74 7.01
CA PHE A 51 14.95 -1.71 7.92
C PHE A 51 16.33 -1.29 7.42
N ASP A 52 16.46 -0.09 6.88
CA ASP A 52 17.78 0.42 6.47
C ASP A 52 18.71 0.53 7.69
N ARG A 53 19.98 0.11 7.53
CA ARG A 53 20.98 0.04 8.61
C ARG A 53 22.27 0.73 8.22
N ASN A 54 22.94 1.26 9.24
CA ASN A 54 24.30 1.77 9.10
C ASN A 54 25.34 0.62 9.14
N GLU A 55 26.62 0.96 9.05
CA GLU A 55 27.76 0.02 9.08
C GLU A 55 27.81 -0.81 10.37
N ASP A 56 27.31 -0.27 11.49
CA ASP A 56 27.24 -0.98 12.79
C ASP A 56 26.01 -1.90 12.90
N GLY A 57 25.15 -1.95 11.87
CA GLY A 57 23.92 -2.72 11.84
C GLY A 57 22.73 -2.04 12.55
N GLU A 58 22.89 -0.81 13.02
CA GLU A 58 21.82 -0.07 13.70
C GLU A 58 20.81 0.50 12.70
N PRO A 59 19.48 0.40 12.97
CA PRO A 59 18.46 1.00 12.11
C PRO A 59 18.66 2.50 11.95
N THR A 60 18.74 2.97 10.70
CA THR A 60 18.91 4.39 10.37
C THR A 60 17.63 5.21 10.58
N GLY A 61 16.48 4.54 10.71
CA GLY A 61 15.16 5.17 10.73
C GLY A 61 14.51 5.23 9.35
N TYR A 62 15.21 4.90 8.28
CA TYR A 62 14.59 4.74 6.97
C TYR A 62 14.01 3.32 6.83
N VAL A 63 12.70 3.21 6.56
CA VAL A 63 11.98 1.94 6.52
C VAL A 63 11.23 1.76 5.21
N LEU A 64 11.24 0.56 4.65
CA LEU A 64 10.70 0.27 3.31
C LEU A 64 9.69 -0.89 3.35
N GLY A 65 8.67 -0.79 2.52
CA GLY A 65 7.70 -1.87 2.29
C GLY A 65 7.04 -2.35 3.57
N ASN A 66 7.05 -3.66 3.78
CA ASN A 66 6.43 -4.29 4.96
C ASN A 66 7.10 -3.91 6.29
N ALA A 67 8.33 -3.36 6.28
CA ALA A 67 8.96 -2.81 7.49
C ALA A 67 8.23 -1.57 8.05
N MET A 68 7.31 -0.96 7.29
CA MET A 68 6.45 0.11 7.79
C MET A 68 5.31 -0.38 8.69
N LYS A 69 4.92 -1.67 8.60
CA LYS A 69 3.75 -2.22 9.31
C LYS A 69 3.82 -2.04 10.83
N PRO A 70 4.93 -2.35 11.53
CA PRO A 70 5.02 -2.17 12.99
C PRO A 70 4.72 -0.74 13.44
N PHE A 71 5.11 0.24 12.65
CA PHE A 71 4.87 1.66 12.98
C PHE A 71 3.43 2.09 12.73
N ARG A 72 2.79 1.57 11.69
CA ARG A 72 1.38 1.84 11.39
C ARG A 72 0.46 1.28 12.46
N THR A 73 0.79 0.12 13.03
CA THR A 73 -0.01 -0.54 14.08
C THR A 73 -0.05 0.24 15.40
N ILE A 74 0.95 1.07 15.68
CA ILE A 74 1.03 1.87 16.90
C ILE A 74 0.50 3.30 16.73
N LEU A 75 0.09 3.69 15.52
CA LEU A 75 -0.58 4.97 15.30
C LEU A 75 -1.99 4.93 15.89
N PRO A 76 -2.48 6.03 16.50
CA PRO A 76 -3.87 6.12 16.89
C PRO A 76 -4.77 6.03 15.64
N ASP A 77 -5.92 5.34 15.80
CA ASP A 77 -6.92 5.29 14.73
C ASP A 77 -7.59 6.65 14.55
N ASP A 78 -7.75 7.06 13.30
CA ASP A 78 -8.59 8.21 12.95
C ASP A 78 -10.07 7.89 13.22
N THR A 79 -10.84 8.90 13.63
CA THR A 79 -12.30 8.76 13.78
C THR A 79 -13.00 8.74 12.42
N ASP A 80 -14.18 8.11 12.33
CA ASP A 80 -14.96 8.08 11.10
C ASP A 80 -15.39 9.48 10.65
N ASP A 81 -15.69 10.38 11.57
CA ASP A 81 -16.01 11.78 11.27
C ASP A 81 -14.82 12.48 10.58
N TYR A 82 -13.61 12.32 11.14
CA TYR A 82 -12.40 12.89 10.56
C TYR A 82 -12.11 12.32 9.17
N LEU A 83 -12.22 11.00 9.00
CA LEU A 83 -12.03 10.33 7.70
C LEU A 83 -13.07 10.78 6.68
N LYS A 84 -14.34 10.87 7.09
CA LYS A 84 -15.43 11.34 6.24
C LYS A 84 -15.23 12.77 5.77
N ASP A 85 -14.83 13.67 6.66
CA ASP A 85 -14.52 15.06 6.31
C ASP A 85 -13.37 15.15 5.32
N ASN A 86 -12.30 14.35 5.51
CA ASN A 86 -11.18 14.30 4.58
C ASN A 86 -11.60 13.77 3.20
N LEU A 87 -12.43 12.72 3.13
CA LEU A 87 -12.99 12.22 1.86
C LEU A 87 -13.77 13.33 1.12
N ILE A 88 -14.63 14.06 1.82
CA ILE A 88 -15.40 15.16 1.25
C ILE A 88 -14.49 16.28 0.74
N GLN A 89 -13.45 16.66 1.48
CA GLN A 89 -12.49 17.65 1.02
C GLN A 89 -11.72 17.19 -0.22
N GLY A 90 -11.30 15.91 -0.25
CA GLY A 90 -10.64 15.31 -1.41
C GLY A 90 -11.54 15.29 -2.64
N LEU A 91 -12.81 14.90 -2.49
CA LEU A 91 -13.80 14.92 -3.56
C LEU A 91 -13.97 16.33 -4.13
N LYS A 92 -14.10 17.36 -3.27
CA LYS A 92 -14.23 18.76 -3.69
C LYS A 92 -12.98 19.27 -4.41
N ALA A 93 -11.79 18.93 -3.90
CA ALA A 93 -10.52 19.34 -4.49
C ALA A 93 -10.35 18.76 -5.91
N ASN A 94 -10.68 17.48 -6.11
CA ASN A 94 -10.64 16.85 -7.42
C ASN A 94 -11.63 17.48 -8.39
N ALA A 95 -12.87 17.71 -7.96
CA ALA A 95 -13.88 18.37 -8.78
C ALA A 95 -13.49 19.80 -9.17
N ALA A 96 -12.87 20.57 -8.27
CA ALA A 96 -12.37 21.91 -8.56
C ALA A 96 -11.28 21.94 -9.65
N MET A 97 -10.52 20.82 -9.80
CA MET A 97 -9.56 20.62 -10.89
C MET A 97 -10.18 20.09 -12.18
N GLY A 98 -11.49 19.87 -12.22
CA GLY A 98 -12.22 19.36 -13.38
C GLY A 98 -12.23 17.84 -13.53
N TRP A 99 -11.78 17.09 -12.52
CA TRP A 99 -11.86 15.63 -12.54
C TRP A 99 -13.31 15.16 -12.41
N THR A 100 -13.74 14.32 -13.33
CA THR A 100 -15.09 13.72 -13.35
C THR A 100 -15.12 12.30 -12.82
N GLN A 101 -13.95 11.69 -12.66
CA GLN A 101 -13.75 10.38 -12.05
C GLN A 101 -12.37 10.30 -11.41
N THR A 102 -12.29 9.61 -10.29
CA THR A 102 -11.03 9.16 -9.69
C THR A 102 -11.04 7.65 -9.52
N GLN A 103 -9.84 7.06 -9.56
CA GLN A 103 -9.63 5.66 -9.28
C GLN A 103 -8.75 5.56 -8.03
N ASP A 104 -9.27 4.94 -6.97
CA ASP A 104 -8.52 4.68 -5.75
C ASP A 104 -8.06 3.22 -5.72
N ALA A 105 -6.75 3.06 -5.81
CA ALA A 105 -6.09 1.75 -5.81
C ALA A 105 -5.57 1.41 -4.41
N GLY A 106 -6.47 1.10 -3.49
CA GLY A 106 -6.11 0.67 -2.13
C GLY A 106 -7.04 1.15 -1.02
N MET A 107 -8.23 1.61 -1.35
CA MET A 107 -9.21 2.09 -0.37
C MET A 107 -9.80 0.93 0.44
N SER A 108 -9.70 1.02 1.78
CA SER A 108 -10.29 0.03 2.68
C SER A 108 -11.82 0.07 2.66
N TYR A 109 -12.47 -1.05 3.02
CA TYR A 109 -13.93 -1.09 3.13
C TYR A 109 -14.49 -0.11 4.16
N ARG A 110 -13.74 0.22 5.21
CA ARG A 110 -14.13 1.30 6.13
C ARG A 110 -14.35 2.64 5.39
N LEU A 111 -13.44 2.99 4.49
CA LEU A 111 -13.57 4.22 3.68
C LEU A 111 -14.62 4.08 2.58
N VAL A 112 -14.79 2.90 1.99
CA VAL A 112 -15.88 2.59 1.06
C VAL A 112 -17.24 2.81 1.71
N ASP A 113 -17.44 2.32 2.94
CA ASP A 113 -18.69 2.47 3.67
C ASP A 113 -18.96 3.95 4.04
N LEU A 114 -17.91 4.74 4.32
CA LEU A 114 -18.02 6.20 4.46
C LEU A 114 -18.36 6.89 3.13
N LEU A 115 -17.80 6.46 1.99
CA LEU A 115 -18.18 6.98 0.66
C LEU A 115 -19.65 6.69 0.33
N LYS A 116 -20.17 5.51 0.69
CA LYS A 116 -21.60 5.21 0.54
C LYS A 116 -22.47 6.18 1.35
N THR A 117 -22.06 6.49 2.58
CA THR A 117 -22.75 7.49 3.41
C THR A 117 -22.71 8.87 2.74
N ILE A 118 -21.54 9.29 2.23
CA ILE A 118 -21.38 10.56 1.51
C ILE A 118 -22.27 10.60 0.25
N HIS A 119 -22.37 9.46 -0.48
CA HIS A 119 -23.26 9.31 -1.63
C HIS A 119 -24.74 9.48 -1.24
N GLN A 120 -25.20 8.79 -0.19
CA GLN A 120 -26.58 8.89 0.32
C GLN A 120 -26.94 10.31 0.77
N GLU A 121 -25.95 11.08 1.27
CA GLU A 121 -26.10 12.50 1.62
C GLU A 121 -26.09 13.44 0.39
N GLY A 122 -25.95 12.92 -0.84
CA GLY A 122 -25.89 13.71 -2.07
C GLY A 122 -24.62 14.58 -2.18
N ARG A 123 -23.52 14.19 -1.53
CA ARG A 123 -22.29 14.97 -1.43
C ARG A 123 -21.13 14.45 -2.30
N MET A 124 -21.35 13.38 -3.07
CA MET A 124 -20.38 12.94 -4.08
C MET A 124 -20.32 13.97 -5.22
N THR A 125 -19.12 14.40 -5.58
CA THR A 125 -18.90 15.43 -6.62
C THR A 125 -18.48 14.83 -7.96
N HIS A 126 -17.98 13.61 -7.98
CA HIS A 126 -17.56 12.88 -9.17
C HIS A 126 -17.57 11.36 -8.89
N ARG A 127 -17.37 10.56 -9.93
CA ARG A 127 -17.34 9.10 -9.83
C ARG A 127 -16.08 8.62 -9.15
N VAL A 128 -16.20 7.57 -8.32
CA VAL A 128 -15.08 6.91 -7.66
C VAL A 128 -15.10 5.42 -7.99
N TYR A 129 -14.03 4.96 -8.63
CA TYR A 129 -13.74 3.54 -8.81
C TYR A 129 -12.77 3.08 -7.72
N VAL A 130 -13.02 1.92 -7.11
CA VAL A 130 -12.25 1.42 -5.97
C VAL A 130 -11.70 0.03 -6.24
N ALA A 131 -10.40 -0.14 -6.00
CA ALA A 131 -9.77 -1.43 -5.75
C ALA A 131 -9.40 -1.52 -4.27
N VAL A 132 -9.97 -2.48 -3.53
CA VAL A 132 -9.66 -2.66 -2.11
C VAL A 132 -8.27 -3.27 -1.90
N PRO A 133 -7.61 -3.05 -0.77
CA PRO A 133 -6.29 -3.64 -0.53
C PRO A 133 -6.38 -5.17 -0.46
N VAL A 134 -5.31 -5.86 -0.83
CA VAL A 134 -5.22 -7.33 -0.82
C VAL A 134 -5.54 -7.96 0.54
N SER A 135 -5.28 -7.24 1.63
CA SER A 135 -5.66 -7.67 2.99
C SER A 135 -7.18 -7.83 3.19
N GLU A 136 -7.99 -7.18 2.36
CA GLU A 136 -9.45 -7.24 2.37
C GLU A 136 -10.02 -8.04 1.18
N ALA A 137 -9.18 -8.81 0.47
CA ALA A 137 -9.58 -9.59 -0.70
C ALA A 137 -10.73 -10.57 -0.38
N MET A 138 -10.67 -11.26 0.75
CA MET A 138 -11.71 -12.20 1.15
C MET A 138 -13.04 -11.51 1.43
N GLU A 139 -13.01 -10.30 2.00
CA GLU A 139 -14.23 -9.50 2.19
C GLU A 139 -14.76 -9.02 0.84
N ARG A 140 -13.87 -8.66 -0.12
CA ARG A 140 -14.26 -8.30 -1.49
C ARG A 140 -15.01 -9.45 -2.19
N PHE A 141 -14.52 -10.69 -2.09
CA PHE A 141 -15.19 -11.86 -2.66
C PHE A 141 -16.55 -12.09 -2.00
N LYS A 142 -16.63 -11.97 -0.67
CA LYS A 142 -17.86 -12.14 0.09
C LYS A 142 -18.92 -11.08 -0.22
N ARG A 143 -18.55 -9.79 -0.30
CA ARG A 143 -19.48 -8.69 -0.58
C ARG A 143 -19.93 -8.67 -2.04
N GLY A 144 -19.18 -9.26 -2.95
CA GLY A 144 -19.42 -9.13 -4.39
C GLY A 144 -19.11 -7.72 -4.90
N ARG A 145 -19.47 -7.43 -6.14
CA ARG A 145 -19.32 -6.08 -6.72
C ARG A 145 -20.36 -5.15 -6.11
N GLU A 146 -19.89 -4.07 -5.51
CA GLU A 146 -20.75 -3.02 -4.97
C GLU A 146 -20.71 -1.81 -5.90
N LYS A 147 -21.87 -1.42 -6.42
CA LYS A 147 -22.00 -0.32 -7.37
C LYS A 147 -23.28 0.46 -7.08
N THR A 148 -23.23 1.80 -7.14
CA THR A 148 -24.44 2.64 -7.07
C THR A 148 -25.15 2.67 -8.41
N ASP A 149 -26.49 2.84 -8.40
CA ASP A 149 -27.31 2.83 -9.61
C ASP A 149 -26.96 3.97 -10.58
N ASP A 150 -26.43 5.06 -10.07
CA ASP A 150 -26.01 6.26 -10.81
C ASP A 150 -24.52 6.24 -11.23
N ASP A 151 -23.83 5.12 -11.01
CA ASP A 151 -22.42 4.93 -11.34
C ASP A 151 -21.43 5.85 -10.60
N PHE A 152 -21.83 6.46 -9.49
CA PHE A 152 -20.94 7.32 -8.71
C PHE A 152 -19.93 6.54 -7.87
N LEU A 153 -20.24 5.32 -7.46
CA LEU A 153 -19.31 4.44 -6.75
C LEU A 153 -19.31 3.04 -7.39
N ASP A 154 -18.13 2.52 -7.69
CA ASP A 154 -17.93 1.16 -8.21
C ASP A 154 -16.74 0.49 -7.50
N VAL A 155 -17.02 -0.46 -6.59
CA VAL A 155 -16.03 -1.24 -5.86
C VAL A 155 -15.82 -2.55 -6.59
N ARG A 156 -14.84 -2.58 -7.50
CA ARG A 156 -14.66 -3.69 -8.44
C ARG A 156 -13.39 -4.49 -8.26
N GLY A 157 -12.29 -3.83 -7.90
CA GLY A 157 -10.95 -4.40 -7.94
C GLY A 157 -10.38 -4.81 -6.59
N ILE A 158 -9.24 -5.51 -6.66
CA ILE A 158 -8.34 -5.77 -5.54
C ILE A 158 -6.97 -5.23 -5.90
N LYS A 159 -6.39 -4.40 -5.04
CA LYS A 159 -5.05 -3.83 -5.17
C LYS A 159 -4.01 -4.70 -4.52
N VAL A 160 -2.99 -5.03 -5.28
CA VAL A 160 -1.85 -5.86 -4.86
C VAL A 160 -0.54 -5.10 -5.06
N PHE A 161 0.45 -5.37 -4.25
CA PHE A 161 1.81 -4.86 -4.41
C PHE A 161 2.80 -6.04 -4.43
N ILE A 162 3.60 -6.16 -5.48
CA ILE A 162 4.65 -7.20 -5.57
C ILE A 162 5.97 -6.68 -5.03
N ASP A 163 6.34 -5.45 -5.40
CA ASP A 163 7.60 -4.81 -5.02
C ASP A 163 7.40 -3.36 -4.58
N GLY A 164 8.49 -2.60 -4.49
CA GLY A 164 8.50 -1.19 -4.14
C GLY A 164 8.70 -0.27 -5.34
N THR A 165 9.47 0.83 -5.16
CA THR A 165 9.74 1.84 -6.19
C THR A 165 11.24 1.98 -6.44
N LEU A 166 11.64 2.50 -7.64
CA LEU A 166 13.04 2.73 -7.98
C LEU A 166 13.68 3.78 -7.05
N GLY A 167 12.99 4.90 -6.82
CA GLY A 167 13.53 5.99 -6.02
C GLY A 167 13.82 5.66 -4.55
N SER A 168 13.17 4.64 -4.00
CA SER A 168 13.45 4.11 -2.66
C SER A 168 14.34 2.86 -2.68
N ARG A 169 14.84 2.43 -3.85
CA ARG A 169 15.55 1.17 -4.09
C ARG A 169 14.78 -0.08 -3.62
N GLY A 170 13.45 0.00 -3.64
CA GLY A 170 12.55 -1.08 -3.24
C GLY A 170 12.00 -1.89 -4.42
N ALA A 171 12.12 -1.40 -5.66
CA ALA A 171 11.75 -2.15 -6.86
C ALA A 171 12.69 -3.36 -7.02
N ALA A 172 12.14 -4.52 -7.34
CA ALA A 172 12.92 -5.76 -7.45
C ALA A 172 13.53 -5.89 -8.84
N LEU A 173 14.83 -5.66 -8.94
CA LEU A 173 15.61 -5.73 -10.16
C LEU A 173 16.29 -7.10 -10.33
N ILE A 174 16.65 -7.45 -11.56
CA ILE A 174 17.48 -8.63 -11.87
C ILE A 174 18.90 -8.38 -11.36
N ASP A 175 19.49 -7.24 -11.72
CA ASP A 175 20.81 -6.82 -11.29
C ASP A 175 20.73 -5.86 -10.10
N ASN A 176 21.85 -5.62 -9.41
CA ASN A 176 21.92 -4.64 -8.35
C ASN A 176 21.67 -3.22 -8.87
N TYR A 177 21.16 -2.36 -8.01
CA TYR A 177 21.12 -0.92 -8.29
C TYR A 177 22.52 -0.40 -8.56
N ALA A 178 22.68 0.53 -9.52
CA ALA A 178 23.96 1.10 -9.87
C ALA A 178 24.67 1.83 -8.71
N ASP A 179 23.88 2.26 -7.73
CA ASP A 179 24.32 3.02 -6.55
C ASP A 179 24.08 2.26 -5.23
N SER A 180 23.92 0.92 -5.27
CA SER A 180 23.71 0.08 -4.09
C SER A 180 24.16 -1.37 -4.33
N ASP A 181 24.45 -2.08 -3.26
CA ASP A 181 24.90 -3.47 -3.23
C ASP A 181 23.75 -4.51 -3.24
N HIS A 182 22.51 -4.06 -3.44
CA HIS A 182 21.32 -4.92 -3.50
C HIS A 182 20.44 -4.59 -4.70
N ASN A 183 19.56 -5.52 -5.06
CA ASN A 183 18.65 -5.43 -6.19
C ASN A 183 17.16 -5.26 -5.78
N GLY A 184 16.91 -4.61 -4.65
CA GLY A 184 15.56 -4.43 -4.13
C GLY A 184 14.98 -5.72 -3.54
N PHE A 185 13.65 -5.73 -3.36
CA PHE A 185 12.96 -6.87 -2.75
C PHE A 185 11.61 -7.14 -3.42
N MET A 186 11.24 -8.42 -3.43
CA MET A 186 9.91 -8.91 -3.77
C MET A 186 9.16 -9.33 -2.50
N GLY A 187 7.89 -9.72 -2.64
CA GLY A 187 7.15 -10.38 -1.57
C GLY A 187 6.40 -9.42 -0.65
N ARG A 188 6.11 -8.19 -1.08
CA ARG A 188 5.12 -7.36 -0.37
C ARG A 188 3.78 -8.08 -0.27
N THR A 189 3.39 -8.77 -1.36
CA THR A 189 2.39 -9.84 -1.36
C THR A 189 3.09 -11.11 -1.87
N PRO A 190 3.38 -12.10 -1.01
CA PRO A 190 4.03 -13.33 -1.41
C PRO A 190 3.20 -14.13 -2.42
N LYS A 191 3.86 -14.91 -3.29
CA LYS A 191 3.19 -15.79 -4.26
C LYS A 191 2.13 -16.68 -3.60
N SER A 192 2.46 -17.26 -2.45
CA SER A 192 1.57 -18.14 -1.69
C SER A 192 0.27 -17.46 -1.24
N THR A 193 0.31 -16.16 -0.98
CA THR A 193 -0.88 -15.34 -0.67
C THR A 193 -1.62 -14.93 -1.94
N LEU A 194 -0.88 -14.58 -3.01
CA LEU A 194 -1.48 -14.05 -4.22
C LEU A 194 -2.18 -15.12 -5.06
N MET A 195 -1.60 -16.31 -5.22
CA MET A 195 -2.15 -17.34 -6.11
C MET A 195 -3.59 -17.74 -5.81
N PRO A 196 -4.00 -18.02 -4.55
CA PRO A 196 -5.41 -18.29 -4.24
C PRO A 196 -6.34 -17.13 -4.60
N ILE A 197 -5.88 -15.89 -4.42
CA ILE A 197 -6.64 -14.67 -4.76
C ILE A 197 -6.81 -14.56 -6.27
N LEU A 198 -5.76 -14.84 -7.08
CA LEU A 198 -5.85 -14.83 -8.54
C LEU A 198 -6.86 -15.86 -9.05
N HIS A 199 -6.82 -17.09 -8.55
CA HIS A 199 -7.78 -18.14 -8.93
C HIS A 199 -9.22 -17.75 -8.59
N GLN A 200 -9.46 -17.22 -7.38
CA GLN A 200 -10.79 -16.78 -6.99
C GLN A 200 -11.24 -15.58 -7.83
N ALA A 201 -10.34 -14.63 -8.08
CA ALA A 201 -10.63 -13.45 -8.90
C ALA A 201 -11.00 -13.81 -10.35
N LEU A 202 -10.30 -14.79 -10.94
CA LEU A 202 -10.64 -15.31 -12.28
C LEU A 202 -12.02 -15.98 -12.29
N THR A 203 -12.35 -16.74 -11.25
CA THR A 203 -13.66 -17.40 -11.11
C THR A 203 -14.80 -16.40 -10.96
N ASP A 204 -14.61 -15.36 -10.12
CA ASP A 204 -15.65 -14.40 -9.75
C ASP A 204 -15.69 -13.17 -10.68
N GLY A 205 -14.79 -13.05 -11.67
CA GLY A 205 -14.69 -11.89 -12.55
C GLY A 205 -14.24 -10.62 -11.83
N VAL A 206 -13.43 -10.75 -10.78
CA VAL A 206 -12.86 -9.64 -10.01
C VAL A 206 -11.58 -9.14 -10.67
N GLN A 207 -11.45 -7.83 -10.83
CA GLN A 207 -10.24 -7.21 -11.38
C GLN A 207 -9.11 -7.19 -10.34
N ILE A 208 -7.91 -7.56 -10.75
CA ILE A 208 -6.69 -7.41 -9.94
C ILE A 208 -5.86 -6.26 -10.50
N GLU A 209 -5.50 -5.31 -9.64
CA GLU A 209 -4.62 -4.18 -9.96
C GLU A 209 -3.29 -4.36 -9.24
N THR A 210 -2.26 -4.77 -9.99
CA THR A 210 -0.97 -5.10 -9.39
C THR A 210 0.06 -4.02 -9.61
N HIS A 211 0.60 -3.48 -8.51
CA HIS A 211 1.80 -2.65 -8.52
C HIS A 211 3.03 -3.53 -8.74
N VAL A 212 3.77 -3.25 -9.80
CA VAL A 212 5.00 -3.92 -10.16
C VAL A 212 5.88 -2.97 -10.97
N ILE A 213 7.13 -2.77 -10.56
CA ILE A 213 8.06 -1.79 -11.17
C ILE A 213 9.36 -2.46 -11.63
N GLY A 214 10.00 -3.26 -10.78
CA GLY A 214 11.26 -3.92 -11.11
C GLY A 214 11.10 -4.99 -12.20
N ASP A 215 12.10 -5.13 -13.07
CA ASP A 215 12.11 -6.10 -14.17
C ASP A 215 12.03 -7.56 -13.67
N ARG A 216 12.70 -7.89 -12.54
CA ARG A 216 12.54 -9.19 -11.87
C ARG A 216 11.11 -9.40 -11.38
N ALA A 217 10.51 -8.38 -10.77
CA ALA A 217 9.14 -8.47 -10.28
C ALA A 217 8.14 -8.63 -11.42
N VAL A 218 8.31 -7.86 -12.53
CA VAL A 218 7.46 -7.97 -13.73
C VAL A 218 7.53 -9.38 -14.32
N ARG A 219 8.74 -9.94 -14.49
CA ARG A 219 8.92 -11.30 -15.00
C ARG A 219 8.21 -12.31 -14.11
N SER A 220 8.45 -12.27 -12.81
CA SER A 220 7.82 -13.20 -11.87
C SER A 220 6.29 -13.09 -11.85
N LEU A 221 5.75 -11.86 -11.90
CA LEU A 221 4.30 -11.64 -11.92
C LEU A 221 3.65 -12.21 -13.18
N LEU A 222 4.28 -12.03 -14.35
CA LEU A 222 3.78 -12.60 -15.61
C LEU A 222 3.76 -14.13 -15.56
N ASP A 223 4.81 -14.76 -15.01
CA ASP A 223 4.84 -16.21 -14.80
C ASP A 223 3.72 -16.68 -13.85
N TRP A 224 3.43 -15.93 -12.78
CA TRP A 224 2.33 -16.24 -11.85
C TRP A 224 0.94 -16.06 -12.50
N TYR A 225 0.77 -15.05 -13.32
CA TYR A 225 -0.48 -14.88 -14.08
C TYR A 225 -0.68 -16.01 -15.09
N ASP A 226 0.36 -16.42 -15.82
CA ASP A 226 0.29 -17.54 -16.74
C ASP A 226 -0.10 -18.84 -16.01
N GLU A 227 0.53 -19.12 -14.86
CA GLU A 227 0.17 -20.25 -14.00
C GLU A 227 -1.31 -20.19 -13.56
N ALA A 228 -1.79 -19.04 -13.13
CA ALA A 228 -3.17 -18.87 -12.69
C ALA A 228 -4.17 -19.05 -13.84
N PHE A 229 -3.89 -18.48 -15.02
CA PHE A 229 -4.74 -18.63 -16.21
C PHE A 229 -4.79 -20.09 -16.69
N ASN A 230 -3.66 -20.80 -16.70
CA ASN A 230 -3.58 -22.19 -17.13
C ASN A 230 -4.28 -23.14 -16.15
N ALA A 231 -4.29 -22.82 -14.85
CA ALA A 231 -4.94 -23.63 -13.82
C ALA A 231 -6.44 -23.37 -13.67
N THR A 232 -6.94 -22.23 -14.19
CA THR A 232 -8.35 -21.85 -14.08
C THR A 232 -9.01 -22.03 -15.45
N SER A 233 -9.67 -23.17 -15.65
CA SER A 233 -10.49 -23.41 -16.86
C SER A 233 -11.60 -22.36 -16.92
N ARG A 234 -11.69 -21.62 -18.00
CA ARG A 234 -12.85 -20.77 -18.34
C ARG A 234 -13.88 -21.56 -19.10
#